data_92a2e6cddaec75ae91d63175e6d9d30a
#
_entry.id   92a2e6cddaec75ae91d63175e6d9d30a
#
_cell.length_a   1.000
_cell.length_b   1.000
_cell.length_c   1.000
_cell.angle_alpha   90.00
_cell.angle_beta   90.00
_cell.angle_gamma   90.00
#
_symmetry.space_group_name_H-M   'P 1'
#
loop_
_entity.id
_entity.type
_entity.pdbx_description
1 polymer ?
#
loop_
_entity_poly.entity_id
_entity_poly.type
_entity_poly.pdbx_seq_one_letter_code
_entity_poly.pdbx_strand_id
1 'polypeptide(L)'
;IGLGIPAEPLFRSRDETALLVAVTIIMGNTFLGTIPTPLLKISIVTVPVALASMLIGPVAGIICGLAFGINSFIGALNGSSGLLSTLFNINPFGVFVTAIVARVLDAAVTSFVYKLIHKGKLKTASYYIAGALMPLLNTAFFMGSLCLFFFNTEFVQGLAANYNATTPMAFVIGMVGVQAT
;
A
#
# COMPACT_ATOMS: atom_id res chain seq x y z
N ILE A 1 21.42 0.84 -42.95
CA ILE A 1 22.26 0.96 -41.74
C ILE A 1 21.29 1.15 -40.60
N GLY A 2 20.81 0.03 -40.07
CA GLY A 2 19.94 0.02 -38.88
C GLY A 2 20.79 0.31 -37.67
N LEU A 3 20.55 1.46 -37.02
CA LEU A 3 21.01 1.70 -35.67
C LEU A 3 20.27 0.73 -34.74
N GLY A 4 20.92 -0.42 -34.49
CA GLY A 4 20.44 -1.42 -33.53
C GLY A 4 20.48 -0.89 -32.11
N ILE A 5 19.54 -0.02 -31.77
CA ILE A 5 19.22 0.29 -30.38
C ILE A 5 18.42 -0.92 -29.89
N PRO A 6 18.86 -1.65 -28.87
CA PRO A 6 18.03 -2.69 -28.28
C PRO A 6 16.84 -2.03 -27.59
N ALA A 7 15.80 -1.80 -28.35
CA ALA A 7 14.52 -1.28 -27.83
C ALA A 7 13.82 -2.30 -26.90
N GLU A 8 14.17 -3.58 -27.03
CA GLU A 8 13.57 -4.69 -26.28
C GLU A 8 13.53 -4.54 -24.75
N PRO A 9 14.60 -4.13 -24.04
CA PRO A 9 14.49 -4.08 -22.57
C PRO A 9 13.57 -2.97 -22.04
N LEU A 10 13.45 -1.86 -22.80
CA LEU A 10 12.57 -0.75 -22.41
C LEU A 10 11.10 -1.05 -22.69
N PHE A 11 10.79 -1.69 -23.81
CA PHE A 11 9.43 -2.11 -24.13
C PHE A 11 8.99 -3.23 -23.19
N ARG A 12 9.81 -4.22 -22.95
CA ARG A 12 9.54 -5.31 -22.01
C ARG A 12 9.23 -4.81 -20.60
N SER A 13 10.02 -3.89 -20.09
CA SER A 13 9.79 -3.32 -18.74
C SER A 13 8.48 -2.51 -18.66
N ARG A 14 8.05 -1.86 -19.74
CA ARG A 14 6.76 -1.16 -19.81
C ARG A 14 5.59 -2.13 -19.84
N ASP A 15 5.69 -3.20 -20.62
CA ASP A 15 4.65 -4.22 -20.73
C ASP A 15 4.48 -4.98 -19.41
N GLU A 16 5.59 -5.32 -18.75
CA GLU A 16 5.57 -5.95 -17.41
C GLU A 16 4.96 -5.01 -16.36
N THR A 17 5.27 -3.70 -16.43
CA THR A 17 4.66 -2.70 -15.52
C THR A 17 3.17 -2.58 -15.78
N ALA A 18 2.74 -2.50 -17.04
CA ALA A 18 1.32 -2.40 -17.41
C ALA A 18 0.54 -3.65 -16.95
N LEU A 19 1.13 -4.83 -17.08
CA LEU A 19 0.55 -6.07 -16.59
C LEU A 19 0.35 -6.04 -15.06
N LEU A 20 1.38 -5.64 -14.31
CA LEU A 20 1.29 -5.56 -12.85
C LEU A 20 0.32 -4.48 -12.37
N VAL A 21 0.21 -3.35 -13.09
CA VAL A 21 -0.83 -2.34 -12.83
C VAL A 21 -2.22 -2.91 -13.06
N ALA A 22 -2.44 -3.64 -14.17
CA ALA A 22 -3.72 -4.28 -14.44
C ALA A 22 -4.08 -5.31 -13.35
N VAL A 23 -3.12 -6.15 -12.94
CA VAL A 23 -3.29 -7.10 -11.83
C VAL A 23 -3.62 -6.35 -10.53
N THR A 24 -2.92 -5.26 -10.23
CA THR A 24 -3.17 -4.43 -9.03
C THR A 24 -4.60 -3.88 -9.02
N ILE A 25 -5.09 -3.39 -10.16
CA ILE A 25 -6.45 -2.86 -10.29
C ILE A 25 -7.49 -3.98 -10.17
N ILE A 26 -7.28 -5.11 -10.85
CA ILE A 26 -8.19 -6.27 -10.78
C ILE A 26 -8.27 -6.80 -9.35
N MET A 27 -7.13 -7.04 -8.72
CA MET A 27 -7.09 -7.50 -7.33
C MET A 27 -7.74 -6.50 -6.38
N GLY A 28 -7.51 -5.20 -6.55
CA GLY A 28 -8.07 -4.17 -5.69
C GLY A 28 -9.61 -4.05 -5.77
N ASN A 29 -10.22 -4.50 -6.88
CA ASN A 29 -11.67 -4.47 -7.09
C ASN A 29 -12.35 -5.83 -6.90
N THR A 30 -11.58 -6.89 -6.66
CA THR A 30 -12.09 -8.24 -6.46
C THR A 30 -11.83 -8.74 -5.03
N PHE A 31 -12.55 -9.77 -4.62
CA PHE A 31 -12.33 -10.45 -3.34
C PHE A 31 -10.92 -11.06 -3.21
N LEU A 32 -10.23 -11.29 -4.34
CA LEU A 32 -8.87 -11.83 -4.37
C LEU A 32 -7.82 -10.90 -3.75
N GLY A 33 -8.05 -9.60 -3.81
CA GLY A 33 -7.08 -8.61 -3.33
C GLY A 33 -7.29 -8.15 -1.89
N THR A 34 -8.45 -8.46 -1.29
CA THR A 34 -8.76 -8.02 0.06
C THR A 34 -9.50 -9.08 0.84
N ILE A 35 -8.93 -9.50 1.97
CA ILE A 35 -9.62 -10.38 2.92
C ILE A 35 -10.44 -9.47 3.84
N PRO A 36 -11.78 -9.58 3.82
CA PRO A 36 -12.63 -8.80 4.71
C PRO A 36 -12.43 -9.30 6.15
N THR A 37 -11.88 -8.44 6.99
CA THR A 37 -11.90 -8.62 8.43
C THR A 37 -12.92 -7.65 9.04
N PRO A 38 -13.43 -7.89 10.27
CA PRO A 38 -14.51 -7.10 10.86
C PRO A 38 -14.27 -5.59 10.92
N LEU A 39 -13.01 -5.16 10.99
CA LEU A 39 -12.62 -3.74 11.14
C LEU A 39 -11.77 -3.20 9.99
N LEU A 40 -10.88 -4.03 9.43
CA LEU A 40 -9.95 -3.63 8.38
C LEU A 40 -9.89 -4.71 7.31
N LYS A 41 -9.61 -4.28 6.07
CA LYS A 41 -9.37 -5.21 4.97
C LYS A 41 -7.87 -5.50 4.87
N ILE A 42 -7.47 -6.74 5.09
CA ILE A 42 -6.09 -7.16 4.81
C ILE A 42 -5.90 -7.14 3.30
N SER A 43 -4.96 -6.33 2.83
CA SER A 43 -4.74 -6.12 1.40
C SER A 43 -3.62 -7.00 0.87
N ILE A 44 -3.95 -7.98 0.05
CA ILE A 44 -2.99 -8.79 -0.71
C ILE A 44 -2.50 -8.02 -1.94
N VAL A 45 -3.15 -6.91 -2.29
CA VAL A 45 -2.76 -6.03 -3.42
C VAL A 45 -1.34 -5.46 -3.26
N THR A 46 -0.77 -5.46 -2.07
CA THR A 46 0.64 -5.11 -1.83
C THR A 46 1.63 -6.05 -2.54
N VAL A 47 1.23 -7.30 -2.83
CA VAL A 47 2.11 -8.30 -3.49
C VAL A 47 2.52 -7.86 -4.91
N PRO A 48 1.60 -7.57 -5.85
CA PRO A 48 2.01 -7.09 -7.18
C PRO A 48 2.78 -5.77 -7.13
N VAL A 49 2.50 -4.88 -6.17
CA VAL A 49 3.27 -3.64 -5.98
C VAL A 49 4.70 -3.95 -5.52
N ALA A 50 4.87 -4.90 -4.60
CA ALA A 50 6.19 -5.36 -4.16
C ALA A 50 6.97 -6.00 -5.31
N LEU A 51 6.33 -6.86 -6.11
CA LEU A 51 6.96 -7.48 -7.28
C LEU A 51 7.41 -6.43 -8.30
N ALA A 52 6.57 -5.42 -8.61
CA ALA A 52 6.94 -4.31 -9.48
C ALA A 52 8.16 -3.56 -8.95
N SER A 53 8.20 -3.29 -7.64
CA SER A 53 9.29 -2.58 -6.96
C SER A 53 10.62 -3.35 -7.01
N MET A 54 10.57 -4.68 -6.87
CA MET A 54 11.76 -5.53 -6.80
C MET A 54 12.27 -5.99 -8.15
N LEU A 55 11.36 -6.39 -9.07
CA LEU A 55 11.74 -7.02 -10.34
C LEU A 55 12.01 -6.00 -11.44
N ILE A 56 11.17 -4.98 -11.55
CA ILE A 56 11.25 -3.97 -12.60
C ILE A 56 12.02 -2.74 -12.10
N GLY A 57 11.68 -2.26 -10.92
CA GLY A 57 12.37 -1.15 -10.28
C GLY A 57 11.46 -0.12 -9.63
N PRO A 58 12.06 0.96 -9.05
CA PRO A 58 11.32 1.91 -8.24
C PRO A 58 10.23 2.67 -9.00
N VAL A 59 10.45 2.97 -10.27
CA VAL A 59 9.45 3.68 -11.09
C VAL A 59 8.21 2.82 -11.28
N ALA A 60 8.38 1.54 -11.62
CA ALA A 60 7.28 0.59 -11.76
C ALA A 60 6.55 0.38 -10.42
N GLY A 61 7.28 0.25 -9.32
CA GLY A 61 6.70 0.17 -7.98
C GLY A 61 5.85 1.38 -7.62
N ILE A 62 6.34 2.59 -7.89
CA ILE A 62 5.60 3.84 -7.65
C ILE A 62 4.33 3.90 -8.52
N ILE A 63 4.40 3.51 -9.79
CA ILE A 63 3.24 3.48 -10.69
C ILE A 63 2.19 2.49 -10.18
N CYS A 64 2.59 1.28 -9.78
CA CYS A 64 1.68 0.30 -9.19
C CYS A 64 1.12 0.76 -7.84
N GLY A 65 1.94 1.39 -7.00
CA GLY A 65 1.52 1.99 -5.73
C GLY A 65 0.50 3.12 -5.93
N LEU A 66 0.71 3.96 -6.95
CA LEU A 66 -0.23 5.00 -7.35
C LEU A 66 -1.56 4.39 -7.85
N ALA A 67 -1.51 3.37 -8.70
CA ALA A 67 -2.71 2.67 -9.17
C ALA A 67 -3.49 2.06 -8.00
N PHE A 68 -2.80 1.43 -7.05
CA PHE A 68 -3.41 0.91 -5.82
C PHE A 68 -4.03 2.03 -4.97
N GLY A 69 -3.34 3.17 -4.82
CA GLY A 69 -3.83 4.33 -4.08
C GLY A 69 -5.09 4.93 -4.71
N ILE A 70 -5.08 5.14 -6.02
CA ILE A 70 -6.24 5.66 -6.78
C ILE A 70 -7.43 4.71 -6.63
N ASN A 71 -7.20 3.40 -6.78
CA ASN A 71 -8.25 2.40 -6.62
C ASN A 71 -8.86 2.42 -5.20
N SER A 72 -8.03 2.57 -4.17
CA SER A 72 -8.48 2.72 -2.79
C SER A 72 -9.26 4.00 -2.56
N PHE A 73 -8.87 5.10 -3.20
CA PHE A 73 -9.56 6.38 -3.13
C PHE A 73 -10.93 6.33 -3.83
N ILE A 74 -11.00 5.72 -5.02
CA ILE A 74 -12.27 5.46 -5.71
C ILE A 74 -13.19 4.58 -4.85
N GLY A 75 -12.63 3.56 -4.18
CA GLY A 75 -13.38 2.74 -3.24
C GLY A 75 -13.94 3.53 -2.04
N ALA A 76 -13.24 4.56 -1.59
CA ALA A 76 -13.74 5.47 -0.57
C ALA A 76 -14.91 6.31 -1.08
N LEU A 77 -14.82 6.83 -2.31
CA LEU A 77 -15.89 7.60 -2.96
C LEU A 77 -17.16 6.77 -3.20
N ASN A 78 -17.00 5.53 -3.66
CA ASN A 78 -18.12 4.65 -4.00
C ASN A 78 -18.74 3.91 -2.80
N GLY A 79 -18.26 4.16 -1.57
CA GLY A 79 -18.78 3.51 -0.39
C GLY A 79 -18.33 2.04 -0.20
N SER A 80 -17.51 1.50 -1.11
CA SER A 80 -17.06 0.09 -1.05
C SER A 80 -15.98 -0.15 0.01
N SER A 81 -15.30 0.89 0.48
CA SER A 81 -14.30 0.85 1.54
C SER A 81 -14.89 1.39 2.83
N GLY A 82 -15.59 0.57 3.62
CA GLY A 82 -16.33 1.00 4.80
C GLY A 82 -15.64 2.06 5.67
N LEU A 83 -14.41 1.80 6.13
CA LEU A 83 -13.65 2.75 6.96
C LEU A 83 -13.31 4.03 6.21
N LEU A 84 -12.69 3.93 5.01
CA LEU A 84 -12.26 5.10 4.25
C LEU A 84 -13.45 5.94 3.75
N SER A 85 -14.60 5.31 3.47
CA SER A 85 -15.82 6.02 3.07
C SER A 85 -16.40 6.86 4.20
N THR A 86 -16.40 6.34 5.44
CA THR A 86 -16.80 7.11 6.62
C THR A 86 -15.85 8.28 6.86
N LEU A 87 -14.55 8.04 6.76
CA LEU A 87 -13.52 9.08 6.93
C LEU A 87 -13.55 10.13 5.81
N PHE A 88 -13.97 9.76 4.60
CA PHE A 88 -14.11 10.69 3.48
C PHE A 88 -15.16 11.78 3.75
N ASN A 89 -16.26 11.41 4.41
CA ASN A 89 -17.28 12.37 4.81
C ASN A 89 -16.80 13.36 5.90
N ILE A 90 -15.77 12.99 6.66
CA ILE A 90 -15.20 13.83 7.72
C ILE A 90 -14.12 14.75 7.14
N ASN A 91 -13.15 14.17 6.43
CA ASN A 91 -12.02 14.91 5.86
C ASN A 91 -11.53 14.27 4.54
N PRO A 92 -12.00 14.75 3.37
CA PRO A 92 -11.58 14.22 2.08
C PRO A 92 -10.08 14.32 1.81
N PHE A 93 -9.44 15.40 2.28
CA PHE A 93 -8.00 15.59 2.13
C PHE A 93 -7.19 14.56 2.92
N GLY A 94 -7.60 14.28 4.15
CA GLY A 94 -6.98 13.23 4.96
C GLY A 94 -7.08 11.86 4.31
N VAL A 95 -8.23 11.54 3.69
CA VAL A 95 -8.41 10.28 2.95
C VAL A 95 -7.54 10.24 1.70
N PHE A 96 -7.40 11.35 0.97
CA PHE A 96 -6.49 11.43 -0.18
C PHE A 96 -5.04 11.07 0.22
N VAL A 97 -4.54 11.68 1.31
CA VAL A 97 -3.19 11.38 1.83
C VAL A 97 -3.09 9.92 2.27
N THR A 98 -4.05 9.41 3.03
CA THR A 98 -4.05 8.04 3.54
C THR A 98 -4.19 6.99 2.42
N ALA A 99 -4.97 7.28 1.38
CA ALA A 99 -5.20 6.33 0.28
C ALA A 99 -4.12 6.38 -0.80
N ILE A 100 -3.59 7.55 -1.15
CA ILE A 100 -2.67 7.70 -2.28
C ILE A 100 -1.24 7.91 -1.80
N VAL A 101 -0.99 8.97 -1.00
CA VAL A 101 0.36 9.35 -0.62
C VAL A 101 1.05 8.25 0.20
N ALA A 102 0.33 7.64 1.15
CA ALA A 102 0.88 6.55 1.96
C ALA A 102 1.33 5.36 1.09
N ARG A 103 0.60 4.99 0.05
CA ARG A 103 0.93 3.86 -0.84
C ARG A 103 2.06 4.15 -1.80
N VAL A 104 2.14 5.38 -2.28
CA VAL A 104 3.28 5.82 -3.11
C VAL A 104 4.56 5.84 -2.29
N LEU A 105 4.51 6.35 -1.06
CA LEU A 105 5.65 6.34 -0.13
C LEU A 105 6.08 4.92 0.22
N ASP A 106 5.14 4.03 0.49
CA ASP A 106 5.39 2.61 0.75
C ASP A 106 6.17 1.96 -0.41
N ALA A 107 5.69 2.10 -1.64
CA ALA A 107 6.36 1.58 -2.82
C ALA A 107 7.75 2.20 -3.03
N ALA A 108 7.91 3.51 -2.81
CA ALA A 108 9.16 4.21 -2.94
C ALA A 108 10.20 3.74 -1.90
N VAL A 109 9.80 3.67 -0.62
CA VAL A 109 10.68 3.24 0.48
C VAL A 109 11.07 1.77 0.31
N THR A 110 10.12 0.89 -0.01
CA THR A 110 10.40 -0.53 -0.27
C THR A 110 11.39 -0.71 -1.41
N SER A 111 11.21 0.01 -2.51
CA SER A 111 12.13 -0.03 -3.66
C SER A 111 13.53 0.47 -3.30
N PHE A 112 13.60 1.52 -2.48
CA PHE A 112 14.87 2.08 -2.03
C PHE A 112 15.62 1.12 -1.12
N VAL A 113 14.94 0.56 -0.12
CA VAL A 113 15.50 -0.44 0.80
C VAL A 113 15.95 -1.69 0.05
N TYR A 114 15.13 -2.18 -0.89
CA TYR A 114 15.50 -3.30 -1.75
C TYR A 114 16.82 -3.03 -2.50
N LYS A 115 16.95 -1.86 -3.13
CA LYS A 115 18.17 -1.47 -3.85
C LYS A 115 19.41 -1.41 -2.96
N LEU A 116 19.27 -0.88 -1.74
CA LEU A 116 20.36 -0.80 -0.78
C LEU A 116 20.88 -2.19 -0.38
N ILE A 117 19.95 -3.10 -0.06
CA ILE A 117 20.30 -4.46 0.39
C ILE A 117 20.82 -5.30 -0.78
N HIS A 118 20.19 -5.16 -1.96
CA HIS A 118 20.54 -5.94 -3.15
C HIS A 118 21.95 -5.64 -3.70
N LYS A 119 22.47 -4.43 -3.46
CA LYS A 119 23.86 -4.06 -3.80
C LYS A 119 24.89 -4.77 -2.93
N GLY A 120 24.50 -5.31 -1.78
CA GLY A 120 25.37 -6.02 -0.84
C GLY A 120 25.53 -7.51 -1.15
N LYS A 121 26.08 -8.24 -0.17
CA LYS A 121 26.29 -9.71 -0.26
C LYS A 121 24.99 -10.52 -0.08
N LEU A 122 23.89 -9.89 0.33
CA LEU A 122 22.62 -10.53 0.70
C LEU A 122 21.56 -10.46 -0.42
N LYS A 123 21.95 -10.76 -1.66
CA LYS A 123 21.05 -10.65 -2.84
C LYS A 123 19.75 -11.45 -2.67
N THR A 124 19.83 -12.69 -2.22
CA THR A 124 18.64 -13.54 -2.03
C THR A 124 17.78 -13.06 -0.86
N ALA A 125 18.40 -12.66 0.24
CA ALA A 125 17.69 -12.16 1.40
C ALA A 125 16.96 -10.84 1.11
N SER A 126 17.45 -10.01 0.16
CA SER A 126 16.80 -8.74 -0.21
C SER A 126 15.35 -8.90 -0.70
N TYR A 127 15.04 -10.01 -1.38
CA TYR A 127 13.67 -10.31 -1.85
C TYR A 127 12.74 -10.61 -0.67
N TYR A 128 13.19 -11.44 0.28
CA TYR A 128 12.39 -11.77 1.46
C TYR A 128 12.19 -10.57 2.38
N ILE A 129 13.25 -9.78 2.59
CA ILE A 129 13.19 -8.58 3.43
C ILE A 129 12.26 -7.54 2.80
N ALA A 130 12.39 -7.24 1.51
CA ALA A 130 11.55 -6.26 0.84
C ALA A 130 10.08 -6.74 0.73
N GLY A 131 9.88 -8.04 0.49
CA GLY A 131 8.55 -8.65 0.45
C GLY A 131 7.81 -8.59 1.79
N ALA A 132 8.52 -8.80 2.91
CA ALA A 132 7.96 -8.65 4.24
C ALA A 132 7.81 -7.18 4.67
N LEU A 133 8.73 -6.32 4.23
CA LEU A 133 8.73 -4.90 4.56
C LEU A 133 7.54 -4.17 3.95
N MET A 134 7.14 -4.52 2.72
CA MET A 134 6.04 -3.86 2.00
C MET A 134 4.72 -3.85 2.79
N PRO A 135 4.16 -4.98 3.25
CA PRO A 135 2.92 -4.96 4.02
C PRO A 135 3.09 -4.28 5.39
N LEU A 136 4.27 -4.34 6.01
CA LEU A 136 4.55 -3.63 7.26
C LEU A 136 4.55 -2.11 7.07
N LEU A 137 5.24 -1.62 6.04
CA LEU A 137 5.25 -0.18 5.71
C LEU A 137 3.86 0.30 5.28
N ASN A 138 3.14 -0.50 4.50
CA ASN A 138 1.76 -0.17 4.12
C ASN A 138 0.89 0.04 5.36
N THR A 139 0.97 -0.85 6.34
CA THR A 139 0.24 -0.72 7.60
C THR A 139 0.72 0.49 8.41
N ALA A 140 2.04 0.69 8.52
CA ALA A 140 2.62 1.80 9.26
C ALA A 140 2.24 3.17 8.67
N PHE A 141 2.34 3.34 7.36
CA PHE A 141 1.97 4.60 6.70
C PHE A 141 0.46 4.83 6.71
N PHE A 142 -0.33 3.77 6.52
CA PHE A 142 -1.79 3.87 6.61
C PHE A 142 -2.24 4.27 8.02
N MET A 143 -1.77 3.56 9.05
CA MET A 143 -2.12 3.86 10.44
C MET A 143 -1.53 5.19 10.90
N GLY A 144 -0.31 5.53 10.48
CA GLY A 144 0.32 6.82 10.77
C GLY A 144 -0.49 7.98 10.22
N SER A 145 -0.91 7.92 8.95
CA SER A 145 -1.75 8.95 8.34
C SER A 145 -3.15 8.99 8.95
N LEU A 146 -3.73 7.85 9.30
CA LEU A 146 -5.00 7.77 9.99
C LEU A 146 -4.94 8.45 11.36
N CYS A 147 -3.89 8.20 12.14
CA CYS A 147 -3.68 8.87 13.41
C CYS A 147 -3.45 10.38 13.24
N LEU A 148 -2.67 10.80 12.24
CA LEU A 148 -2.38 12.22 12.03
C LEU A 148 -3.62 13.04 11.67
N PHE A 149 -4.48 12.52 10.81
CA PHE A 149 -5.61 13.28 10.28
C PHE A 149 -6.94 13.01 10.98
N PHE A 150 -7.10 11.85 11.62
CA PHE A 150 -8.40 11.37 12.11
C PHE A 150 -8.43 10.96 13.57
N PHE A 151 -7.30 10.94 14.29
CA PHE A 151 -7.28 10.48 15.69
C PHE A 151 -8.26 11.25 16.60
N ASN A 152 -8.40 12.56 16.39
CA ASN A 152 -9.29 13.42 17.16
C ASN A 152 -10.76 13.39 16.70
N THR A 153 -11.12 12.54 15.73
CA THR A 153 -12.51 12.41 15.29
C THR A 153 -13.27 11.45 16.21
N GLU A 154 -14.55 11.74 16.45
CA GLU A 154 -15.40 10.89 17.28
C GLU A 154 -15.44 9.43 16.80
N PHE A 155 -15.39 9.24 15.48
CA PHE A 155 -15.39 7.92 14.87
C PHE A 155 -14.13 7.10 15.23
N VAL A 156 -12.94 7.69 15.13
CA VAL A 156 -11.68 7.01 15.46
C VAL A 156 -11.51 6.86 16.97
N GLN A 157 -11.98 7.83 17.76
CA GLN A 157 -12.03 7.75 19.23
C GLN A 157 -12.95 6.62 19.70
N GLY A 158 -14.10 6.45 19.05
CA GLY A 158 -15.00 5.31 19.30
C GLY A 158 -14.35 3.96 18.97
N LEU A 159 -13.59 3.88 17.88
CA LEU A 159 -12.80 2.68 17.59
C LEU A 159 -11.69 2.46 18.61
N ALA A 160 -10.99 3.52 19.02
CA ALA A 160 -9.92 3.44 20.01
C ALA A 160 -10.44 2.97 21.39
N ALA A 161 -11.63 3.39 21.77
CA ALA A 161 -12.28 2.95 23.00
C ALA A 161 -12.51 1.42 23.03
N ASN A 162 -12.85 0.81 21.89
CA ASN A 162 -13.00 -0.65 21.78
C ASN A 162 -11.70 -1.43 22.08
N TYR A 163 -10.54 -0.77 21.92
CA TYR A 163 -9.22 -1.34 22.22
C TYR A 163 -8.61 -0.83 23.54
N ASN A 164 -9.37 -0.09 24.35
CA ASN A 164 -8.88 0.61 25.55
C ASN A 164 -7.65 1.50 25.23
N ALA A 165 -7.59 2.03 24.03
CA ALA A 165 -6.46 2.80 23.52
C ALA A 165 -6.65 4.29 23.81
N THR A 166 -5.95 4.79 24.80
CA THR A 166 -5.95 6.22 25.17
C THR A 166 -4.93 7.04 24.39
N THR A 167 -4.00 6.37 23.69
CA THR A 167 -2.93 7.01 22.89
C THR A 167 -2.93 6.51 21.45
N PRO A 168 -2.46 7.32 20.48
CA PRO A 168 -2.35 6.91 19.09
C PRO A 168 -1.53 5.62 18.91
N MET A 169 -0.45 5.45 19.68
CA MET A 169 0.38 4.24 19.64
C MET A 169 -0.36 3.00 20.14
N ALA A 170 -1.11 3.11 21.24
CA ALA A 170 -1.92 2.01 21.74
C ALA A 170 -3.02 1.60 20.75
N PHE A 171 -3.60 2.57 20.03
CA PHE A 171 -4.57 2.33 18.98
C PHE A 171 -3.96 1.56 17.80
N VAL A 172 -2.78 1.97 17.33
CA VAL A 172 -2.06 1.27 16.25
C VAL A 172 -1.73 -0.17 16.66
N ILE A 173 -1.22 -0.38 17.87
CA ILE A 173 -0.86 -1.72 18.38
C ILE A 173 -2.12 -2.59 18.50
N GLY A 174 -3.22 -2.05 19.03
CA GLY A 174 -4.50 -2.75 19.14
C GLY A 174 -5.05 -3.19 17.79
N MET A 175 -5.04 -2.28 16.80
CA MET A 175 -5.51 -2.55 15.45
C MET A 175 -4.64 -3.57 14.71
N VAL A 176 -3.31 -3.49 14.83
CA VAL A 176 -2.38 -4.46 14.24
C VAL A 176 -2.49 -5.82 14.93
N GLY A 177 -2.66 -5.84 16.25
CA GLY A 177 -2.85 -7.08 17.01
C GLY A 177 -4.08 -7.87 16.57
N VAL A 178 -5.21 -7.20 16.33
CA VAL A 178 -6.44 -7.85 15.83
C VAL A 178 -6.31 -8.34 14.38
N GLN A 179 -5.41 -7.78 13.57
CA GLN A 179 -5.12 -8.29 12.24
C GLN A 179 -4.25 -9.55 12.25
N ALA A 180 -3.54 -9.81 13.33
CA ALA A 180 -2.64 -10.94 13.46
C ALA A 180 -3.27 -12.18 14.10
N THR A 181 -4.47 -12.04 14.67
CA THR A 181 -5.27 -13.12 15.26
C THR A 181 -6.40 -13.56 14.33
#